data_9d26b64b8d99f10e2c75535b407809df
#
_entry.id   9d26b64b8d99f10e2c75535b407809df
#
_cell.length_a   1.000
_cell.length_b   1.000
_cell.length_c   1.000
_cell.angle_alpha   90.00
_cell.angle_beta   90.00
_cell.angle_gamma   90.00
#
_symmetry.space_group_name_H-M   'P 1'
#
loop_
_entity.id
_entity.type
_entity.pdbx_description
1 polymer ?
#
loop_
_entity_poly.entity_id
_entity_poly.type
_entity_poly.pdbx_seq_one_letter_code
_entity_poly.pdbx_strand_id
1 'polypeptide(L)'
;YYQPEAYIPTTDTYIAKDTKINKYIDELRANAVSNLISRNDIIIVASVSAIYGIGDLSIYEKAKLILQIGDKIKRQELNQKLVSLQYKNQNIDPESGCFRWRENTIEIFLPTGIEILEVEFKQNIIINIKTKTNILRKEPNKISLPKLYTNYQESNHKQYTIYPATLFFTDKQKLQYAIKSIKLELKQELTKLKKQKKIVEYERLKKRTNYDIEMLTTTGYCNGIENYSRHLNFKNPGDPPFTLLGYYHYKFNNDFLIFVDESHITIPQLKGMYWGDR
;
A
#
# COMPACT_ATOMS: atom_id res chain seq x y z
N TYR A 1 3.03 -9.86 -15.59
CA TYR A 1 4.10 -10.79 -15.22
C TYR A 1 5.16 -10.02 -14.45
N TYR A 2 5.36 -10.40 -13.21
CA TYR A 2 6.28 -9.73 -12.30
C TYR A 2 7.60 -10.50 -12.23
N GLN A 3 8.70 -9.85 -12.58
CA GLN A 3 10.01 -10.46 -12.41
C GLN A 3 10.47 -10.17 -10.96
N PRO A 4 10.60 -11.18 -10.10
CA PRO A 4 11.09 -10.98 -8.75
C PRO A 4 12.54 -10.48 -8.78
N GLU A 5 12.95 -9.80 -7.70
CA GLU A 5 14.35 -9.51 -7.48
C GLU A 5 15.16 -10.81 -7.60
N ALA A 6 16.13 -10.84 -8.48
CA ALA A 6 17.01 -11.99 -8.66
C ALA A 6 18.42 -11.58 -8.30
N TYR A 7 19.05 -12.36 -7.42
CA TYR A 7 20.49 -12.31 -7.19
C TYR A 7 21.15 -13.51 -7.84
N ILE A 8 22.11 -13.25 -8.72
CA ILE A 8 22.90 -14.27 -9.38
C ILE A 8 24.24 -14.39 -8.62
N PRO A 9 24.43 -15.41 -7.77
CA PRO A 9 25.62 -15.53 -6.93
C PRO A 9 26.92 -15.67 -7.71
N THR A 10 26.83 -16.27 -8.91
CA THR A 10 28.00 -16.53 -9.77
C THR A 10 28.60 -15.27 -10.38
N THR A 11 27.82 -14.23 -10.55
CA THR A 11 28.26 -12.96 -11.15
C THR A 11 28.17 -11.79 -10.18
N ASP A 12 27.81 -12.03 -8.92
CA ASP A 12 27.51 -11.03 -7.90
C ASP A 12 26.59 -9.90 -8.40
N THR A 13 25.68 -10.28 -9.31
CA THR A 13 24.78 -9.34 -9.98
C THR A 13 23.44 -9.35 -9.28
N TYR A 14 23.03 -8.17 -8.79
CA TYR A 14 21.69 -7.91 -8.27
C TYR A 14 20.83 -7.31 -9.36
N ILE A 15 19.79 -8.02 -9.78
CA ILE A 15 18.78 -7.51 -10.71
C ILE A 15 17.73 -6.78 -9.87
N ALA A 16 17.79 -5.45 -9.88
CA ALA A 16 16.83 -4.62 -9.17
C ALA A 16 15.44 -4.73 -9.81
N LYS A 17 14.44 -4.75 -8.95
CA LYS A 17 13.03 -4.70 -9.30
C LYS A 17 12.73 -3.40 -10.08
N ASP A 18 12.04 -3.47 -11.22
CA ASP A 18 11.64 -2.25 -11.93
C ASP A 18 10.59 -1.49 -11.11
N THR A 19 10.98 -0.35 -10.59
CA THR A 19 10.16 0.50 -9.70
C THR A 19 8.88 1.00 -10.37
N LYS A 20 8.83 1.15 -11.68
CA LYS A 20 7.64 1.60 -12.41
C LYS A 20 6.54 0.53 -12.45
N ILE A 21 6.93 -0.73 -12.68
CA ILE A 21 5.99 -1.86 -12.68
C ILE A 21 5.40 -2.05 -11.28
N ASN A 22 6.20 -1.88 -10.24
CA ASN A 22 5.76 -1.98 -8.86
C ASN A 22 4.71 -0.94 -8.50
N LYS A 23 4.93 0.32 -8.88
CA LYS A 23 4.00 1.41 -8.57
C LYS A 23 2.63 1.18 -9.20
N TYR A 24 2.58 0.74 -10.45
CA TYR A 24 1.32 0.42 -11.12
C TYR A 24 0.58 -0.76 -10.45
N ILE A 25 1.31 -1.79 -10.03
CA ILE A 25 0.73 -2.91 -9.30
C ILE A 25 0.19 -2.45 -7.93
N ASP A 26 0.90 -1.58 -7.24
CA ASP A 26 0.45 -1.03 -5.95
C ASP A 26 -0.80 -0.14 -6.12
N GLU A 27 -0.89 0.64 -7.19
CA GLU A 27 -2.09 1.40 -7.56
C GLU A 27 -3.28 0.46 -7.83
N LEU A 28 -3.08 -0.65 -8.57
CA LEU A 28 -4.12 -1.64 -8.83
C LEU A 28 -4.58 -2.34 -7.55
N ARG A 29 -3.65 -2.68 -6.66
CA ARG A 29 -3.95 -3.27 -5.35
C ARG A 29 -4.74 -2.28 -4.47
N ALA A 30 -4.32 -1.02 -4.42
CA ALA A 30 -5.03 0.03 -3.68
C ALA A 30 -6.44 0.23 -4.22
N ASN A 31 -6.61 0.21 -5.54
CA ASN A 31 -7.91 0.30 -6.19
C ASN A 31 -8.81 -0.90 -5.83
N ALA A 32 -8.28 -2.13 -5.92
CA ALA A 32 -9.02 -3.33 -5.56
C ALA A 32 -9.48 -3.30 -4.10
N VAL A 33 -8.60 -2.93 -3.16
CA VAL A 33 -8.92 -2.84 -1.74
C VAL A 33 -9.92 -1.71 -1.44
N SER A 34 -9.74 -0.52 -2.03
CA SER A 34 -10.67 0.61 -1.86
C SER A 34 -12.08 0.25 -2.35
N ASN A 35 -12.20 -0.38 -3.52
CA ASN A 35 -13.48 -0.86 -4.04
C ASN A 35 -14.07 -1.98 -3.18
N LEU A 36 -13.23 -2.91 -2.70
CA LEU A 36 -13.69 -3.98 -1.81
C LEU A 36 -14.31 -3.42 -0.53
N ILE A 37 -13.75 -2.35 0.04
CA ILE A 37 -14.30 -1.73 1.25
C ILE A 37 -15.59 -0.97 0.96
N SER A 38 -15.65 -0.22 -0.14
CA SER A 38 -16.72 0.75 -0.42
C SER A 38 -17.93 0.16 -1.16
N ARG A 39 -17.77 -0.97 -1.87
CA ARG A 39 -18.80 -1.55 -2.77
C ARG A 39 -19.14 -2.98 -2.38
N ASN A 40 -20.39 -3.40 -2.71
CA ASN A 40 -20.85 -4.77 -2.52
C ASN A 40 -20.92 -5.58 -3.83
N ASP A 41 -20.84 -4.90 -4.97
CA ASP A 41 -20.90 -5.45 -6.32
C ASP A 41 -19.50 -5.52 -6.93
N ILE A 42 -18.62 -6.35 -6.37
CA ILE A 42 -17.20 -6.37 -6.75
C ILE A 42 -16.76 -7.74 -7.26
N ILE A 43 -15.98 -7.73 -8.34
CA ILE A 43 -15.23 -8.87 -8.85
C ILE A 43 -13.75 -8.48 -8.91
N ILE A 44 -12.88 -9.27 -8.26
CA ILE A 44 -11.45 -9.07 -8.30
C ILE A 44 -10.80 -10.24 -9.04
N VAL A 45 -10.07 -9.92 -10.09
CA VAL A 45 -9.20 -10.88 -10.80
C VAL A 45 -7.76 -10.63 -10.37
N ALA A 46 -7.14 -11.62 -9.76
CA ALA A 46 -5.82 -11.48 -9.16
C ALA A 46 -4.95 -12.71 -9.39
N SER A 47 -3.64 -12.50 -9.48
CA SER A 47 -2.67 -13.59 -9.43
C SER A 47 -2.47 -14.06 -7.98
N VAL A 48 -1.88 -15.25 -7.81
CA VAL A 48 -1.57 -15.80 -6.47
C VAL A 48 -0.76 -14.84 -5.62
N SER A 49 0.19 -14.12 -6.21
CA SER A 49 1.02 -13.14 -5.49
C SER A 49 0.26 -11.94 -4.94
N ALA A 50 -0.92 -11.62 -5.50
CA ALA A 50 -1.75 -10.52 -5.03
C ALA A 50 -2.59 -10.87 -3.79
N ILE A 51 -2.69 -12.16 -3.43
CA ILE A 51 -3.39 -12.62 -2.23
C ILE A 51 -2.68 -12.11 -0.97
N TYR A 52 -1.35 -12.08 -1.01
CA TYR A 52 -0.48 -11.66 0.10
C TYR A 52 -0.05 -10.19 -0.04
N GLY A 53 0.63 -9.69 0.98
CA GLY A 53 1.18 -8.34 0.95
C GLY A 53 0.16 -7.25 1.24
N ILE A 54 -0.83 -7.53 2.09
CA ILE A 54 -1.86 -6.59 2.52
C ILE A 54 -1.80 -6.42 4.04
N GLY A 55 -2.05 -5.19 4.52
CA GLY A 55 -2.09 -4.87 5.95
C GLY A 55 -3.35 -5.37 6.65
N ASP A 56 -3.58 -4.90 7.87
CA ASP A 56 -4.82 -5.17 8.60
C ASP A 56 -5.96 -4.27 8.07
N LEU A 57 -7.01 -4.88 7.50
CA LEU A 57 -8.16 -4.14 6.99
C LEU A 57 -8.84 -3.30 8.05
N SER A 58 -8.92 -3.80 9.29
CA SER A 58 -9.58 -3.09 10.38
C SER A 58 -8.86 -1.79 10.76
N ILE A 59 -7.53 -1.78 10.65
CA ILE A 59 -6.69 -0.60 10.88
C ILE A 59 -6.85 0.36 9.69
N TYR A 60 -6.80 -0.15 8.48
CA TYR A 60 -6.96 0.64 7.26
C TYR A 60 -8.34 1.34 7.21
N GLU A 61 -9.41 0.61 7.53
CA GLU A 61 -10.76 1.17 7.55
C GLU A 61 -10.98 2.20 8.66
N LYS A 62 -10.40 1.99 9.84
CA LYS A 62 -10.49 2.95 10.96
C LYS A 62 -9.72 4.23 10.72
N ALA A 63 -8.64 4.15 9.94
CA ALA A 63 -7.77 5.29 9.62
C ALA A 63 -8.30 6.13 8.46
N LYS A 64 -9.61 6.28 8.30
CA LYS A 64 -10.23 7.10 7.27
C LYS A 64 -10.40 8.55 7.69
N LEU A 65 -10.27 9.46 6.74
CA LEU A 65 -10.63 10.88 6.89
C LEU A 65 -11.90 11.16 6.08
N ILE A 66 -12.92 11.64 6.76
CA ILE A 66 -14.18 12.04 6.12
C ILE A 66 -14.17 13.57 5.99
N LEU A 67 -14.43 14.08 4.80
CA LEU A 67 -14.62 15.49 4.50
C LEU A 67 -16.05 15.71 4.01
N GLN A 68 -16.70 16.75 4.52
CA GLN A 68 -18.08 17.10 4.17
C GLN A 68 -18.17 18.58 3.84
N ILE A 69 -19.05 18.95 2.89
CA ILE A 69 -19.35 20.34 2.60
C ILE A 69 -19.91 21.00 3.87
N GLY A 70 -19.34 22.16 4.23
CA GLY A 70 -19.66 22.89 5.45
C GLY A 70 -18.69 22.63 6.61
N ASP A 71 -17.85 21.61 6.54
CA ASP A 71 -16.84 21.37 7.57
C ASP A 71 -15.86 22.52 7.68
N LYS A 72 -15.55 22.91 8.92
CA LYS A 72 -14.55 23.93 9.24
C LYS A 72 -13.24 23.27 9.63
N ILE A 73 -12.25 23.32 8.75
CA ILE A 73 -10.93 22.73 8.96
C ILE A 73 -9.84 23.67 8.47
N LYS A 74 -8.82 23.91 9.32
CA LYS A 74 -7.66 24.72 8.94
C LYS A 74 -6.74 23.94 8.00
N ARG A 75 -6.10 24.65 7.06
CA ARG A 75 -5.12 24.09 6.12
C ARG A 75 -4.05 23.24 6.80
N GLN A 76 -3.49 23.73 7.91
CA GLN A 76 -2.47 23.02 8.67
C GLN A 76 -3.00 21.71 9.28
N GLU A 77 -4.21 21.74 9.82
CA GLU A 77 -4.87 20.56 10.39
C GLU A 77 -5.14 19.49 9.31
N LEU A 78 -5.66 19.91 8.15
CA LEU A 78 -5.88 18.99 7.03
C LEU A 78 -4.57 18.38 6.55
N ASN A 79 -3.50 19.17 6.42
CA ASN A 79 -2.18 18.66 6.06
C ASN A 79 -1.69 17.61 7.07
N GLN A 80 -1.83 17.86 8.37
CA GLN A 80 -1.43 16.91 9.41
C GLN A 80 -2.23 15.60 9.31
N LYS A 81 -3.55 15.68 9.08
CA LYS A 81 -4.40 14.51 8.88
C LYS A 81 -3.99 13.72 7.64
N LEU A 82 -3.72 14.38 6.51
CA LEU A 82 -3.27 13.70 5.29
C LEU A 82 -1.89 13.05 5.46
N VAL A 83 -0.95 13.75 6.10
CA VAL A 83 0.37 13.16 6.41
C VAL A 83 0.25 11.98 7.37
N SER A 84 -0.67 12.03 8.34
CA SER A 84 -0.94 10.88 9.22
C SER A 84 -1.49 9.67 8.45
N LEU A 85 -2.21 9.89 7.34
CA LEU A 85 -2.68 8.86 6.39
C LEU A 85 -1.61 8.47 5.36
N GLN A 86 -0.34 8.86 5.56
CA GLN A 86 0.80 8.56 4.68
C GLN A 86 0.77 9.26 3.32
N TYR A 87 -0.06 10.30 3.12
CA TYR A 87 0.05 11.17 1.95
C TYR A 87 1.25 12.08 2.05
N LYS A 88 1.92 12.34 0.91
CA LYS A 88 3.09 13.23 0.81
C LYS A 88 2.68 14.56 0.20
N ASN A 89 3.19 15.67 0.75
CA ASN A 89 3.03 16.98 0.12
C ASN A 89 4.03 17.09 -1.04
N GLN A 90 3.53 17.21 -2.26
CA GLN A 90 4.35 17.29 -3.47
C GLN A 90 3.72 18.28 -4.45
N ASN A 91 4.36 19.45 -4.61
CA ASN A 91 3.84 20.54 -5.43
C ASN A 91 4.14 20.37 -6.93
N ILE A 92 5.27 19.72 -7.27
CA ILE A 92 5.70 19.51 -8.65
C ILE A 92 5.47 18.03 -9.01
N ASP A 93 4.81 17.80 -10.15
CA ASP A 93 4.47 16.47 -10.68
C ASP A 93 3.94 15.48 -9.61
N PRO A 94 2.82 15.82 -8.93
CA PRO A 94 2.29 14.98 -7.88
C PRO A 94 1.87 13.61 -8.42
N GLU A 95 2.18 12.60 -7.63
CA GLU A 95 1.92 11.21 -7.92
C GLU A 95 0.79 10.67 -7.03
N SER A 96 0.33 9.43 -7.28
CA SER A 96 -0.61 8.72 -6.40
C SER A 96 -0.11 8.72 -4.95
N GLY A 97 -0.99 8.99 -3.99
CA GLY A 97 -0.62 9.12 -2.58
C GLY A 97 0.03 10.46 -2.22
N CYS A 98 -0.08 11.46 -3.09
CA CYS A 98 0.38 12.82 -2.81
C CYS A 98 -0.78 13.81 -2.72
N PHE A 99 -0.51 15.00 -2.20
CA PHE A 99 -1.42 16.13 -2.25
C PHE A 99 -0.66 17.42 -2.49
N ARG A 100 -1.36 18.42 -3.05
CA ARG A 100 -0.84 19.78 -3.21
C ARG A 100 -1.94 20.82 -3.03
N TRP A 101 -1.54 22.04 -2.72
CA TRP A 101 -2.44 23.18 -2.67
C TRP A 101 -2.28 24.07 -3.91
N ARG A 102 -3.42 24.53 -4.41
CA ARG A 102 -3.53 25.60 -5.40
C ARG A 102 -4.47 26.65 -4.84
N GLU A 103 -3.91 27.75 -4.36
CA GLU A 103 -4.67 28.83 -3.73
C GLU A 103 -5.58 28.30 -2.59
N ASN A 104 -6.87 28.28 -2.81
CA ASN A 104 -7.89 27.83 -1.86
C ASN A 104 -8.38 26.39 -2.12
N THR A 105 -7.77 25.67 -3.04
CA THR A 105 -8.13 24.29 -3.39
C THR A 105 -7.00 23.34 -3.06
N ILE A 106 -7.31 22.24 -2.41
CA ILE A 106 -6.40 21.10 -2.25
C ILE A 106 -6.71 20.04 -3.30
N GLU A 107 -5.69 19.58 -4.01
CA GLU A 107 -5.75 18.42 -4.90
C GLU A 107 -5.11 17.23 -4.19
N ILE A 108 -5.85 16.16 -4.01
CA ILE A 108 -5.41 14.91 -3.37
C ILE A 108 -5.42 13.81 -4.43
N PHE A 109 -4.23 13.30 -4.75
CA PHE A 109 -4.03 12.24 -5.74
C PHE A 109 -4.22 10.91 -5.05
N LEU A 110 -5.37 10.28 -5.28
CA LEU A 110 -5.75 9.06 -4.58
C LEU A 110 -4.83 7.89 -4.93
N PRO A 111 -4.61 6.94 -4.00
CA PRO A 111 -3.71 5.80 -4.21
C PRO A 111 -4.17 4.87 -5.35
N THR A 112 -5.43 4.98 -5.78
CA THR A 112 -5.98 4.27 -6.94
C THR A 112 -5.28 4.65 -8.27
N GLY A 113 -4.59 5.78 -8.31
CA GLY A 113 -3.86 6.28 -9.47
C GLY A 113 -4.74 6.82 -10.62
N ILE A 114 -6.05 6.74 -10.50
CA ILE A 114 -7.01 7.15 -11.54
C ILE A 114 -7.84 8.37 -11.14
N GLU A 115 -7.91 8.69 -9.86
CA GLU A 115 -8.78 9.74 -9.34
C GLU A 115 -7.98 10.82 -8.61
N ILE A 116 -8.39 12.06 -8.82
CA ILE A 116 -7.93 13.24 -8.09
C ILE A 116 -9.13 13.81 -7.36
N LEU A 117 -9.03 13.93 -6.04
CA LEU A 117 -10.03 14.60 -5.21
C LEU A 117 -9.65 16.07 -5.07
N GLU A 118 -10.53 16.97 -5.49
CA GLU A 118 -10.40 18.41 -5.31
C GLU A 118 -11.37 18.88 -4.23
N VAL A 119 -10.83 19.58 -3.23
CA VAL A 119 -11.62 20.18 -2.15
C VAL A 119 -11.36 21.67 -2.12
N GLU A 120 -12.40 22.46 -2.34
CA GLU A 120 -12.36 23.91 -2.39
C GLU A 120 -12.79 24.52 -1.05
N PHE A 121 -12.06 25.56 -0.61
CA PHE A 121 -12.25 26.22 0.67
C PHE A 121 -12.60 27.70 0.51
N LYS A 122 -13.46 28.19 1.41
CA LYS A 122 -13.67 29.62 1.64
C LYS A 122 -13.60 29.87 3.14
N GLN A 123 -12.63 30.68 3.60
CA GLN A 123 -12.42 30.98 5.04
C GLN A 123 -12.33 29.74 5.94
N ASN A 124 -11.58 28.72 5.52
CA ASN A 124 -11.44 27.40 6.18
C ASN A 124 -12.72 26.54 6.23
N ILE A 125 -13.75 26.87 5.46
CA ILE A 125 -14.95 26.07 5.31
C ILE A 125 -14.91 25.38 3.94
N ILE A 126 -15.19 24.09 3.91
CA ILE A 126 -15.30 23.32 2.67
C ILE A 126 -16.58 23.74 1.96
N ILE A 127 -16.44 24.30 0.74
CA ILE A 127 -17.57 24.76 -0.08
C ILE A 127 -17.87 23.83 -1.26
N ASN A 128 -16.88 23.06 -1.71
CA ASN A 128 -17.06 22.13 -2.81
C ASN A 128 -16.13 20.92 -2.66
N ILE A 129 -16.63 19.75 -3.05
CA ILE A 129 -15.86 18.49 -3.09
C ILE A 129 -16.18 17.83 -4.44
N LYS A 130 -15.15 17.61 -5.26
CA LYS A 130 -15.30 16.91 -6.54
C LYS A 130 -14.18 15.94 -6.81
N THR A 131 -14.47 14.87 -7.54
CA THR A 131 -13.47 13.95 -8.07
C THR A 131 -13.30 14.15 -9.56
N LYS A 132 -12.06 14.06 -10.04
CA LYS A 132 -11.69 14.01 -11.45
C LYS A 132 -11.13 12.63 -11.74
N THR A 133 -11.82 11.86 -12.55
CA THR A 133 -11.40 10.51 -12.93
C THR A 133 -10.72 10.54 -14.29
N ASN A 134 -9.50 10.04 -14.38
CA ASN A 134 -8.76 9.94 -15.64
C ASN A 134 -9.24 8.72 -16.44
N ILE A 135 -10.05 8.95 -17.46
CA ILE A 135 -10.68 7.89 -18.28
C ILE A 135 -9.63 7.16 -19.14
N LEU A 136 -8.57 7.83 -19.57
CA LEU A 136 -7.54 7.24 -20.45
C LEU A 136 -6.63 6.24 -19.73
N ARG A 137 -6.53 6.29 -18.41
CA ARG A 137 -5.73 5.32 -17.63
C ARG A 137 -6.40 3.96 -17.45
N LYS A 138 -7.64 3.78 -17.95
CA LYS A 138 -8.32 2.47 -17.95
C LYS A 138 -7.76 1.48 -18.97
N GLU A 139 -6.89 1.91 -19.90
CA GLU A 139 -6.27 1.03 -20.89
C GLU A 139 -4.82 0.66 -20.49
N PRO A 140 -4.53 -0.61 -20.17
CA PRO A 140 -3.22 -1.03 -19.65
C PRO A 140 -2.05 -0.90 -20.62
N ASN A 141 -2.32 -0.67 -21.92
CA ASN A 141 -1.29 -0.62 -22.96
C ASN A 141 -0.78 0.77 -23.35
N LYS A 142 -1.28 1.85 -22.72
CA LYS A 142 -0.80 3.22 -22.99
C LYS A 142 0.03 3.77 -21.83
N ILE A 143 1.20 3.17 -21.61
CA ILE A 143 2.14 3.50 -20.52
C ILE A 143 2.89 4.84 -20.73
N SER A 144 2.73 5.50 -21.89
CA SER A 144 3.59 6.62 -22.23
C SER A 144 2.84 7.82 -22.81
N LEU A 145 2.03 8.49 -22.02
CA LEU A 145 1.71 9.88 -22.34
C LEU A 145 1.74 10.73 -21.07
N PRO A 146 2.79 11.56 -20.91
CA PRO A 146 2.74 12.63 -19.94
C PRO A 146 1.79 13.71 -20.45
N LYS A 147 0.80 14.09 -19.62
CA LYS A 147 0.19 15.42 -19.66
C LYS A 147 -0.72 15.79 -20.83
N LEU A 148 -1.73 14.99 -21.15
CA LEU A 148 -2.91 15.55 -21.78
C LEU A 148 -4.11 15.36 -20.84
N TYR A 149 -4.32 16.36 -20.00
CA TYR A 149 -5.39 16.50 -19.00
C TYR A 149 -6.76 16.81 -19.67
N THR A 150 -7.11 16.16 -20.76
CA THR A 150 -8.26 16.57 -21.55
C THR A 150 -9.50 15.70 -21.41
N ASN A 151 -9.45 14.56 -20.72
CA ASN A 151 -10.61 13.67 -20.58
C ASN A 151 -10.81 13.21 -19.12
N TYR A 152 -11.14 14.16 -18.23
CA TYR A 152 -11.61 13.84 -16.89
C TYR A 152 -13.14 13.83 -16.86
N GLN A 153 -13.70 12.80 -16.25
CA GLN A 153 -15.08 12.82 -15.80
C GLN A 153 -15.11 13.43 -14.39
N GLU A 154 -15.83 14.53 -14.22
CA GLU A 154 -16.01 15.18 -12.93
C GLU A 154 -17.28 14.66 -12.25
N SER A 155 -17.20 14.42 -10.94
CA SER A 155 -18.35 14.06 -10.11
C SER A 155 -18.31 14.89 -8.82
N ASN A 156 -19.45 15.48 -8.46
CA ASN A 156 -19.59 16.28 -7.23
C ASN A 156 -20.07 15.41 -6.08
N HIS A 157 -19.56 15.69 -4.91
CA HIS A 157 -19.86 14.94 -3.69
C HIS A 157 -20.28 15.90 -2.56
N LYS A 158 -21.27 15.51 -1.76
CA LYS A 158 -21.59 16.20 -0.50
C LYS A 158 -20.59 15.83 0.59
N GLN A 159 -20.09 14.61 0.54
CA GLN A 159 -19.14 14.03 1.49
C GLN A 159 -18.22 13.07 0.73
N TYR A 160 -16.96 13.01 1.12
CA TYR A 160 -15.99 12.06 0.57
C TYR A 160 -15.14 11.43 1.67
N THR A 161 -14.84 10.14 1.53
CA THR A 161 -14.02 9.39 2.47
C THR A 161 -12.65 9.11 1.86
N ILE A 162 -11.60 9.58 2.50
CA ILE A 162 -10.21 9.39 2.10
C ILE A 162 -9.62 8.28 2.94
N TYR A 163 -9.09 7.25 2.29
CA TYR A 163 -8.38 6.13 2.92
C TYR A 163 -6.86 6.38 2.92
N PRO A 164 -6.07 5.64 3.73
CA PRO A 164 -4.62 5.75 3.75
C PRO A 164 -3.99 5.58 2.35
N ALA A 165 -2.89 6.30 2.11
CA ALA A 165 -2.16 6.27 0.84
C ALA A 165 -1.42 4.94 0.60
N THR A 166 -1.24 4.12 1.62
CA THR A 166 -0.54 2.82 1.54
C THR A 166 -1.39 1.71 2.13
N LEU A 167 -1.30 0.51 1.56
CA LEU A 167 -2.03 -0.67 2.05
C LEU A 167 -1.47 -1.19 3.39
N PHE A 168 -0.18 -0.97 3.65
CA PHE A 168 0.44 -1.21 4.95
C PHE A 168 0.41 0.06 5.77
N PHE A 169 -0.72 0.34 6.37
CA PHE A 169 -0.88 1.47 7.26
C PHE A 169 -0.67 1.03 8.71
N THR A 170 0.21 1.71 9.42
CA THR A 170 0.48 1.47 10.84
C THR A 170 0.67 2.80 11.56
N ASP A 171 0.02 2.95 12.70
CA ASP A 171 0.20 4.10 13.58
C ASP A 171 1.67 4.24 14.03
N LYS A 172 2.15 5.48 14.20
CA LYS A 172 3.54 5.77 14.62
C LYS A 172 3.97 5.05 15.89
N GLN A 173 3.08 4.97 16.89
CA GLN A 173 3.40 4.24 18.13
C GLN A 173 3.55 2.75 17.88
N LYS A 174 2.62 2.16 17.15
CA LYS A 174 2.67 0.75 16.75
C LYS A 174 3.89 0.46 15.89
N LEU A 175 4.25 1.35 14.96
CA LEU A 175 5.45 1.21 14.15
C LEU A 175 6.73 1.15 15.01
N GLN A 176 6.84 1.96 16.06
CA GLN A 176 7.98 1.89 16.98
C GLN A 176 8.08 0.55 17.72
N TYR A 177 6.94 -0.02 18.13
CA TYR A 177 6.92 -1.37 18.74
C TYR A 177 7.31 -2.44 17.71
N ALA A 178 6.80 -2.36 16.49
CA ALA A 178 7.19 -3.27 15.42
C ALA A 178 8.70 -3.20 15.14
N ILE A 179 9.29 -2.01 15.05
CA ILE A 179 10.73 -1.80 14.85
C ILE A 179 11.54 -2.42 16.02
N LYS A 180 11.10 -2.28 17.27
CA LYS A 180 11.75 -2.94 18.40
C LYS A 180 11.72 -4.46 18.26
N SER A 181 10.58 -5.02 17.85
CA SER A 181 10.41 -6.45 17.62
C SER A 181 11.30 -6.97 16.49
N ILE A 182 11.37 -6.23 15.36
CA ILE A 182 12.26 -6.55 14.22
C ILE A 182 13.74 -6.56 14.69
N LYS A 183 14.18 -5.56 15.45
CA LYS A 183 15.55 -5.48 15.97
C LYS A 183 15.88 -6.66 16.88
N LEU A 184 14.93 -7.09 17.70
CA LEU A 184 15.11 -8.23 18.60
C LEU A 184 15.30 -9.53 17.81
N GLU A 185 14.43 -9.77 16.82
CA GLU A 185 14.53 -10.95 15.96
C GLU A 185 15.80 -10.94 15.12
N LEU A 186 16.18 -9.80 14.54
CA LEU A 186 17.44 -9.65 13.82
C LEU A 186 18.63 -10.09 14.69
N LYS A 187 18.69 -9.65 15.95
CA LYS A 187 19.76 -10.02 16.87
C LYS A 187 19.81 -11.53 17.10
N GLN A 188 18.65 -12.18 17.23
CA GLN A 188 18.55 -13.63 17.41
C GLN A 188 19.04 -14.38 16.17
N GLU A 189 18.57 -13.99 14.99
CA GLU A 189 18.95 -14.63 13.73
C GLU A 189 20.44 -14.42 13.40
N LEU A 190 20.97 -13.23 13.61
CA LEU A 190 22.41 -12.96 13.45
C LEU A 190 23.25 -13.84 14.38
N THR A 191 22.79 -14.09 15.60
CA THR A 191 23.50 -14.99 16.54
C THR A 191 23.49 -16.44 16.04
N LYS A 192 22.37 -16.91 15.45
CA LYS A 192 22.27 -18.25 14.85
C LYS A 192 23.20 -18.38 13.64
N LEU A 193 23.15 -17.41 12.70
CA LEU A 193 24.01 -17.40 11.51
C LEU A 193 25.50 -17.41 11.88
N LYS A 194 25.89 -16.63 12.89
CA LYS A 194 27.26 -16.61 13.38
C LYS A 194 27.70 -17.98 13.93
N LYS A 195 26.83 -18.65 14.71
CA LYS A 195 27.11 -20.03 15.22
C LYS A 195 27.24 -21.05 14.09
N GLN A 196 26.46 -20.87 13.00
CA GLN A 196 26.50 -21.72 11.81
C GLN A 196 27.65 -21.38 10.85
N LYS A 197 28.49 -20.38 11.17
CA LYS A 197 29.60 -19.88 10.33
C LYS A 197 29.14 -19.36 8.95
N LYS A 198 27.89 -18.92 8.81
CA LYS A 198 27.32 -18.33 7.61
C LYS A 198 27.58 -16.82 7.55
N ILE A 199 28.83 -16.46 7.26
CA ILE A 199 29.30 -15.06 7.37
C ILE A 199 28.65 -14.16 6.31
N VAL A 200 28.49 -14.65 5.08
CA VAL A 200 27.93 -13.87 3.97
C VAL A 200 26.45 -13.56 4.24
N GLU A 201 25.67 -14.58 4.65
CA GLU A 201 24.26 -14.42 4.99
C GLU A 201 24.08 -13.49 6.21
N TYR A 202 24.99 -13.60 7.20
CA TYR A 202 25.02 -12.70 8.36
C TYR A 202 25.16 -11.23 7.95
N GLU A 203 26.17 -10.89 7.14
CA GLU A 203 26.42 -9.51 6.73
C GLU A 203 25.29 -8.96 5.83
N ARG A 204 24.76 -9.77 4.92
CA ARG A 204 23.64 -9.38 4.04
C ARG A 204 22.38 -9.11 4.84
N LEU A 205 21.97 -10.04 5.70
CA LEU A 205 20.79 -9.88 6.54
C LEU A 205 20.90 -8.63 7.42
N LYS A 206 22.06 -8.45 8.07
CA LYS A 206 22.33 -7.29 8.92
C LYS A 206 22.22 -5.97 8.16
N LYS A 207 22.88 -5.87 7.00
CA LYS A 207 22.88 -4.65 6.18
C LYS A 207 21.49 -4.31 5.66
N ARG A 208 20.80 -5.29 5.08
CA ARG A 208 19.45 -5.12 4.54
C ARG A 208 18.46 -4.71 5.62
N THR A 209 18.36 -5.47 6.70
CA THR A 209 17.39 -5.19 7.75
C THR A 209 17.62 -3.86 8.45
N ASN A 210 18.90 -3.45 8.67
CA ASN A 210 19.19 -2.13 9.23
C ASN A 210 18.77 -1.00 8.30
N TYR A 211 18.99 -1.14 7.00
CA TYR A 211 18.52 -0.18 6.00
C TYR A 211 16.99 -0.08 5.99
N ASP A 212 16.29 -1.22 6.00
CA ASP A 212 14.83 -1.27 6.05
C ASP A 212 14.27 -0.64 7.33
N ILE A 213 14.92 -0.85 8.48
CA ILE A 213 14.57 -0.21 9.77
C ILE A 213 14.73 1.31 9.68
N GLU A 214 15.80 1.80 9.05
CA GLU A 214 16.03 3.24 8.85
C GLU A 214 14.92 3.83 7.98
N MET A 215 14.57 3.17 6.87
CA MET A 215 13.47 3.59 6.00
C MET A 215 12.12 3.58 6.73
N LEU A 216 11.81 2.52 7.47
CA LEU A 216 10.59 2.45 8.30
C LEU A 216 10.53 3.56 9.34
N THR A 217 11.68 3.92 9.95
CA THR A 217 11.75 4.96 10.98
C THR A 217 11.53 6.35 10.39
N THR A 218 12.11 6.63 9.20
CA THR A 218 12.10 7.96 8.58
C THR A 218 10.86 8.21 7.73
N THR A 219 10.44 7.23 6.93
CA THR A 219 9.36 7.38 5.96
C THR A 219 8.09 6.60 6.31
N GLY A 220 8.15 5.68 7.28
CA GLY A 220 7.06 4.76 7.61
C GLY A 220 6.90 3.61 6.60
N TYR A 221 7.79 3.49 5.62
CA TYR A 221 7.74 2.50 4.56
C TYR A 221 9.14 2.00 4.18
N CYS A 222 9.24 0.75 3.72
CA CYS A 222 10.43 0.20 3.08
C CYS A 222 10.04 -0.74 1.94
N ASN A 223 10.96 -0.97 0.99
CA ASN A 223 10.74 -1.96 -0.05
C ASN A 223 10.71 -3.37 0.54
N GLY A 224 9.68 -4.17 0.18
CA GLY A 224 9.48 -5.47 0.77
C GLY A 224 8.91 -5.41 2.19
N ILE A 225 8.12 -4.38 2.50
CA ILE A 225 7.46 -4.19 3.82
C ILE A 225 6.63 -5.41 4.22
N GLU A 226 6.15 -6.19 3.26
CA GLU A 226 5.45 -7.46 3.47
C GLU A 226 6.27 -8.48 4.27
N ASN A 227 7.60 -8.45 4.14
CA ASN A 227 8.50 -9.33 4.93
C ASN A 227 8.47 -9.02 6.44
N TYR A 228 7.98 -7.84 6.79
CA TYR A 228 7.82 -7.39 8.19
C TYR A 228 6.36 -7.42 8.63
N SER A 229 5.45 -7.98 7.81
CA SER A 229 3.99 -7.99 8.05
C SER A 229 3.62 -8.56 9.42
N ARG A 230 4.29 -9.61 9.88
CA ARG A 230 4.10 -10.20 11.20
C ARG A 230 4.32 -9.19 12.33
N HIS A 231 5.41 -8.44 12.27
CA HIS A 231 5.74 -7.43 13.27
C HIS A 231 4.81 -6.22 13.19
N LEU A 232 4.49 -5.76 11.98
CA LEU A 232 3.61 -4.63 11.74
C LEU A 232 2.16 -4.91 12.13
N ASN A 233 1.74 -6.17 12.03
CA ASN A 233 0.41 -6.65 12.37
C ASN A 233 0.33 -7.27 13.77
N PHE A 234 1.42 -7.26 14.54
CA PHE A 234 1.50 -7.82 15.91
C PHE A 234 1.05 -9.28 16.01
N LYS A 235 1.39 -10.07 15.01
CA LYS A 235 1.10 -11.51 14.96
C LYS A 235 2.23 -12.33 15.57
N ASN A 236 1.89 -13.50 16.09
CA ASN A 236 2.89 -14.46 16.56
C ASN A 236 3.56 -15.19 15.39
N PRO A 237 4.76 -15.76 15.60
CA PRO A 237 5.36 -16.65 14.61
C PRO A 237 4.42 -17.81 14.30
N GLY A 238 4.16 -18.04 12.99
CA GLY A 238 3.25 -19.09 12.52
C GLY A 238 1.78 -18.65 12.37
N ASP A 239 1.39 -17.47 12.84
CA ASP A 239 0.06 -16.94 12.57
C ASP A 239 -0.08 -16.62 11.07
N PRO A 240 -1.24 -16.91 10.44
CA PRO A 240 -1.45 -16.61 9.03
C PRO A 240 -1.41 -15.11 8.77
N PRO A 241 -0.78 -14.65 7.67
CA PRO A 241 -0.78 -13.24 7.28
C PRO A 241 -2.20 -12.76 6.93
N PHE A 242 -2.38 -11.45 6.85
CA PHE A 242 -3.60 -10.90 6.26
C PHE A 242 -3.56 -11.14 4.74
N THR A 243 -4.70 -11.55 4.19
CA THR A 243 -4.83 -11.90 2.78
C THR A 243 -6.05 -11.24 2.16
N LEU A 244 -6.06 -11.12 0.84
CA LEU A 244 -7.22 -10.63 0.10
C LEU A 244 -8.47 -11.47 0.38
N LEU A 245 -8.33 -12.78 0.53
CA LEU A 245 -9.44 -13.67 0.91
C LEU A 245 -9.93 -13.37 2.33
N GLY A 246 -9.03 -13.05 3.25
CA GLY A 246 -9.37 -12.59 4.59
C GLY A 246 -10.19 -11.29 4.58
N TYR A 247 -9.92 -10.40 3.62
CA TYR A 247 -10.72 -9.17 3.43
C TYR A 247 -12.14 -9.47 2.94
N TYR A 248 -12.29 -10.39 1.98
CA TYR A 248 -13.59 -10.86 1.54
C TYR A 248 -14.37 -11.48 2.70
N HIS A 249 -13.72 -12.35 3.47
CA HIS A 249 -14.33 -12.97 4.64
C HIS A 249 -14.76 -11.93 5.70
N TYR A 250 -13.92 -10.94 5.97
CA TYR A 250 -14.24 -9.85 6.91
C TYR A 250 -15.48 -9.07 6.49
N LYS A 251 -15.63 -8.78 5.18
CA LYS A 251 -16.75 -7.97 4.68
C LYS A 251 -18.02 -8.76 4.43
N PHE A 252 -17.90 -9.91 3.82
CA PHE A 252 -19.04 -10.71 3.32
C PHE A 252 -19.26 -12.00 4.11
N ASN A 253 -18.52 -12.23 5.19
CA ASN A 253 -18.44 -13.51 5.88
C ASN A 253 -18.11 -14.65 4.89
N ASN A 254 -19.02 -15.58 4.66
CA ASN A 254 -18.85 -16.67 3.69
C ASN A 254 -19.70 -16.48 2.43
N ASP A 255 -20.31 -15.30 2.25
CA ASP A 255 -21.19 -15.02 1.10
C ASP A 255 -20.39 -14.44 -0.07
N PHE A 256 -19.42 -15.21 -0.59
CA PHE A 256 -18.66 -14.90 -1.80
C PHE A 256 -18.17 -16.18 -2.48
N LEU A 257 -17.86 -16.09 -3.76
CA LEU A 257 -17.36 -17.20 -4.58
C LEU A 257 -15.89 -16.98 -4.94
N ILE A 258 -15.13 -18.06 -4.96
CA ILE A 258 -13.74 -18.09 -5.41
C ILE A 258 -13.67 -19.04 -6.62
N PHE A 259 -13.19 -18.49 -7.73
CA PHE A 259 -12.85 -19.25 -8.93
C PHE A 259 -11.35 -19.37 -9.04
N VAL A 260 -10.82 -20.57 -9.02
CA VAL A 260 -9.38 -20.82 -9.14
C VAL A 260 -9.13 -21.35 -10.55
N ASP A 261 -8.65 -20.46 -11.43
CA ASP A 261 -8.21 -20.83 -12.76
C ASP A 261 -6.86 -21.56 -12.70
N GLU A 262 -6.63 -22.48 -13.62
CA GLU A 262 -5.42 -23.31 -13.68
C GLU A 262 -5.06 -23.92 -12.32
N SER A 263 -6.06 -24.49 -11.63
CA SER A 263 -5.92 -24.97 -10.25
C SER A 263 -4.79 -25.98 -10.05
N HIS A 264 -4.45 -26.74 -11.11
CA HIS A 264 -3.33 -27.70 -11.11
C HIS A 264 -1.95 -27.00 -10.96
N ILE A 265 -1.84 -25.71 -11.32
CA ILE A 265 -0.64 -24.87 -11.11
C ILE A 265 -0.79 -24.03 -9.85
N THR A 266 -1.94 -23.39 -9.69
CA THR A 266 -2.19 -22.40 -8.62
C THR A 266 -2.14 -23.06 -7.24
N ILE A 267 -2.74 -24.24 -7.05
CA ILE A 267 -2.77 -24.91 -5.75
C ILE A 267 -1.38 -25.37 -5.28
N PRO A 268 -0.54 -26.02 -6.12
CA PRO A 268 0.84 -26.31 -5.77
C PRO A 268 1.67 -25.07 -5.42
N GLN A 269 1.47 -23.95 -6.14
CA GLN A 269 2.16 -22.68 -5.87
C GLN A 269 1.78 -22.15 -4.49
N LEU A 270 0.49 -22.13 -4.13
CA LEU A 270 0.04 -21.74 -2.80
C LEU A 270 0.63 -22.62 -1.68
N LYS A 271 0.69 -23.94 -1.91
CA LYS A 271 1.35 -24.87 -0.97
C LYS A 271 2.84 -24.56 -0.79
N GLY A 272 3.53 -24.21 -1.88
CA GLY A 272 4.94 -23.81 -1.84
C GLY A 272 5.15 -22.50 -1.05
N MET A 273 4.25 -21.52 -1.22
CA MET A 273 4.30 -20.26 -0.48
C MET A 273 4.07 -20.44 1.03
N TYR A 274 3.21 -21.36 1.42
CA TYR A 274 2.94 -21.68 2.83
C TYR A 274 4.20 -22.05 3.62
N TRP A 275 5.11 -22.82 3.03
CA TRP A 275 6.35 -23.22 3.68
C TRP A 275 7.38 -22.09 3.76
N GLY A 276 7.30 -21.11 2.86
CA GLY A 276 8.14 -19.91 2.89
C GLY A 276 7.69 -18.89 3.94
N ASP A 277 6.38 -18.85 4.23
CA ASP A 277 5.80 -17.94 5.22
C ASP A 277 5.91 -18.46 6.67
N ARG A 278 6.14 -19.74 6.88
CA ARG A 278 6.19 -20.41 8.19
C ARG A 278 7.62 -20.54 8.72
#